data_7aa58250c0456f6eb9ef1b562d1c37ab
#
_entry.id   7aa58250c0456f6eb9ef1b562d1c37ab
#
_cell.length_a   1.000
_cell.length_b   1.000
_cell.length_c   1.000
_cell.angle_alpha   90.00
_cell.angle_beta   90.00
_cell.angle_gamma   90.00
#
_symmetry.space_group_name_H-M   'P 1'
#
loop_
_entity.id
_entity.type
_entity.pdbx_description
1 polymer ?
#
loop_
_entity_poly.entity_id
_entity_poly.type
_entity_poly.pdbx_seq_one_letter_code
_entity_poly.pdbx_strand_id
1 'polypeptide(L)'
;MKTALIAVSEKGASLARVLASRFQSASFVYTSYAREGQTPFEEIRTITQKLWAEYEGLVFVCASGIAVRAIAPLVTSKYDDPAVVVTADNGAYVISLLSGHEGGANNLAMEVAACINGIPVITTASEASPHPMPRNLIAGIGCRRGVSATALRETLEKVLDGNRLSLLRLRSIASIDIKKDEPGLLELAETLGAPLLLYSAEELNAVPGEFSISAFVRDVTGTDNVCERAAVLGAGSKGRVIVPKQIMDGITIAVCEKVIDRDEEPKND
;
A
#
# COMPACT_ATOMS: atom_id res chain seq x y z
N MET A 1 -2.21 14.49 4.23
CA MET A 1 -1.62 14.57 5.59
C MET A 1 -0.13 14.29 5.50
N LYS A 2 0.71 15.21 5.95
CA LYS A 2 2.16 15.02 6.02
C LYS A 2 2.48 14.06 7.17
N THR A 3 2.90 12.83 6.86
CA THR A 3 3.06 11.74 7.83
C THR A 3 4.52 11.35 8.02
N ALA A 4 4.92 10.99 9.25
CA ALA A 4 6.20 10.38 9.58
C ALA A 4 6.02 8.99 10.19
N LEU A 5 6.95 8.09 9.89
CA LEU A 5 6.96 6.71 10.41
C LEU A 5 8.12 6.56 11.39
N ILE A 6 7.89 5.96 12.55
CA ILE A 6 8.87 5.82 13.62
C ILE A 6 8.96 4.35 14.02
N ALA A 7 10.13 3.71 13.88
CA ALA A 7 10.33 2.29 14.20
C ALA A 7 11.53 2.07 15.13
N VAL A 8 11.42 1.09 16.04
CA VAL A 8 12.42 0.81 17.09
C VAL A 8 12.97 -0.62 17.05
N SER A 9 12.61 -1.40 16.04
CA SER A 9 13.06 -2.78 15.87
C SER A 9 13.39 -3.08 14.41
N GLU A 10 14.09 -4.18 14.14
CA GLU A 10 14.43 -4.59 12.77
C GLU A 10 13.21 -4.90 11.92
N LYS A 11 12.23 -5.65 12.47
CA LYS A 11 10.97 -5.94 11.78
C LYS A 11 10.17 -4.66 11.56
N GLY A 12 10.11 -3.80 12.57
CA GLY A 12 9.46 -2.50 12.48
C GLY A 12 10.11 -1.59 11.44
N ALA A 13 11.44 -1.59 11.31
CA ALA A 13 12.17 -0.85 10.27
C ALA A 13 11.77 -1.30 8.85
N SER A 14 11.62 -2.61 8.66
CA SER A 14 11.19 -3.18 7.38
C SER A 14 9.73 -2.78 7.06
N LEU A 15 8.84 -2.85 8.03
CA LEU A 15 7.44 -2.44 7.88
C LEU A 15 7.32 -0.93 7.63
N ALA A 16 8.08 -0.12 8.39
CA ALA A 16 8.12 1.34 8.19
C ALA A 16 8.59 1.72 6.78
N ARG A 17 9.54 1.00 6.19
CA ARG A 17 10.00 1.22 4.80
C ARG A 17 8.87 0.98 3.80
N VAL A 18 8.13 -0.12 3.95
CA VAL A 18 6.98 -0.43 3.08
C VAL A 18 5.91 0.66 3.17
N LEU A 19 5.56 1.07 4.40
CA LEU A 19 4.60 2.14 4.63
C LEU A 19 5.10 3.49 4.10
N ALA A 20 6.38 3.84 4.34
CA ALA A 20 6.98 5.09 3.85
C ALA A 20 6.90 5.21 2.33
N SER A 21 7.15 4.11 1.62
CA SER A 21 7.02 4.08 0.17
C SER A 21 5.58 4.31 -0.30
N ARG A 22 4.59 3.71 0.38
CA ARG A 22 3.17 3.87 0.00
C ARG A 22 2.62 5.26 0.32
N PHE A 23 3.00 5.82 1.46
CA PHE A 23 2.56 7.15 1.89
C PHE A 23 3.45 8.29 1.36
N GLN A 24 4.54 7.99 0.64
CA GLN A 24 5.57 8.96 0.26
C GLN A 24 6.07 9.78 1.46
N SER A 25 6.28 9.11 2.56
CA SER A 25 6.57 9.69 3.87
C SER A 25 8.01 9.39 4.32
N ALA A 26 8.55 10.25 5.19
CA ALA A 26 9.83 9.97 5.82
C ALA A 26 9.72 8.86 6.86
N SER A 27 10.73 8.00 6.95
CA SER A 27 10.84 7.00 8.00
C SER A 27 12.05 7.24 8.88
N PHE A 28 11.83 7.22 10.18
CA PHE A 28 12.79 7.39 11.24
C PHE A 28 12.94 6.08 12.00
N VAL A 29 14.16 5.60 12.11
CA VAL A 29 14.42 4.25 12.65
C VAL A 29 15.53 4.31 13.68
N TYR A 30 15.37 3.55 14.77
CA TYR A 30 16.42 3.42 15.78
C TYR A 30 17.74 3.02 15.12
N THR A 31 18.83 3.71 15.47
CA THR A 31 20.13 3.67 14.77
C THR A 31 20.62 2.26 14.44
N SER A 32 20.46 1.30 15.35
CA SER A 32 20.92 -0.08 15.14
C SER A 32 20.18 -0.82 14.01
N TYR A 33 19.04 -0.33 13.56
CA TYR A 33 18.16 -0.98 12.57
C TYR A 33 17.91 -0.13 11.33
N ALA A 34 18.42 1.11 11.30
CA ALA A 34 18.25 2.01 10.16
C ALA A 34 19.00 1.48 8.94
N ARG A 35 18.35 1.59 7.78
CA ARG A 35 18.86 1.17 6.48
C ARG A 35 18.84 2.36 5.51
N GLU A 36 19.40 2.18 4.34
CA GLU A 36 19.40 3.19 3.28
C GLU A 36 17.98 3.75 3.03
N GLY A 37 17.89 5.07 2.90
CA GLY A 37 16.61 5.78 2.74
C GLY A 37 15.84 6.02 4.04
N GLN A 38 16.34 5.58 5.20
CA GLN A 38 15.74 5.81 6.51
C GLN A 38 16.61 6.74 7.36
N THR A 39 16.00 7.63 8.12
CA THR A 39 16.72 8.57 9.01
C THR A 39 16.96 7.91 10.37
N PRO A 40 18.21 7.73 10.80
CA PRO A 40 18.52 7.13 12.10
C PRO A 40 18.20 8.07 13.26
N PHE A 41 17.79 7.51 14.40
CA PHE A 41 17.70 8.21 15.68
C PHE A 41 18.18 7.35 16.84
N GLU A 42 18.60 7.98 17.95
CA GLU A 42 19.09 7.29 19.14
C GLU A 42 18.07 7.26 20.29
N GLU A 43 17.23 8.30 20.41
CA GLU A 43 16.26 8.41 21.48
C GLU A 43 14.87 8.74 20.95
N ILE A 44 13.89 7.86 21.25
CA ILE A 44 12.52 7.98 20.72
C ILE A 44 11.81 9.26 21.20
N ARG A 45 12.08 9.73 22.42
CA ARG A 45 11.47 10.95 22.93
C ARG A 45 11.92 12.18 22.16
N THR A 46 13.22 12.28 21.94
CA THR A 46 13.85 13.40 21.22
C THR A 46 13.35 13.47 19.77
N ILE A 47 13.33 12.33 19.07
CA ILE A 47 12.82 12.32 17.70
C ILE A 47 11.31 12.61 17.66
N THR A 48 10.51 12.05 18.58
CA THR A 48 9.07 12.31 18.64
C THR A 48 8.79 13.80 18.88
N GLN A 49 9.50 14.45 19.81
CA GLN A 49 9.35 15.88 20.06
C GLN A 49 9.63 16.74 18.83
N LYS A 50 10.68 16.40 18.06
CA LYS A 50 11.01 17.09 16.81
C LYS A 50 9.89 16.93 15.78
N LEU A 51 9.41 15.69 15.58
CA LEU A 51 8.41 15.38 14.56
C LEU A 51 7.01 15.88 14.93
N TRP A 52 6.72 16.08 16.21
CA TRP A 52 5.43 16.54 16.72
C TRP A 52 5.00 17.89 16.12
N ALA A 53 5.95 18.80 15.93
CA ALA A 53 5.70 20.13 15.36
C ALA A 53 5.80 20.17 13.82
N GLU A 54 6.43 19.15 13.20
CA GLU A 54 6.74 19.17 11.76
C GLU A 54 5.72 18.37 10.92
N TYR A 55 5.02 17.42 11.55
CA TYR A 55 4.14 16.46 10.86
C TYR A 55 2.72 16.49 11.39
N GLU A 56 1.78 16.29 10.50
CA GLU A 56 0.34 16.22 10.83
C GLU A 56 -0.06 14.82 11.33
N GLY A 57 0.73 13.79 10.98
CA GLY A 57 0.51 12.41 11.39
C GLY A 57 1.78 11.68 11.77
N LEU A 58 1.74 10.92 12.85
CA LEU A 58 2.83 10.07 13.32
C LEU A 58 2.38 8.61 13.40
N VAL A 59 3.07 7.73 12.70
CA VAL A 59 2.82 6.28 12.76
C VAL A 59 3.98 5.60 13.48
N PHE A 60 3.70 5.11 14.67
CA PHE A 60 4.66 4.33 15.46
C PHE A 60 4.55 2.85 15.12
N VAL A 61 5.67 2.25 14.72
CA VAL A 61 5.82 0.81 14.53
C VAL A 61 6.55 0.24 15.73
N CYS A 62 5.82 0.04 16.82
CA CYS A 62 6.35 -0.42 18.10
C CYS A 62 5.23 -0.84 19.05
N ALA A 63 5.59 -1.36 20.23
CA ALA A 63 4.61 -1.58 21.29
C ALA A 63 3.94 -0.25 21.72
N SER A 64 2.60 -0.24 21.87
CA SER A 64 1.81 0.96 22.22
C SER A 64 2.32 1.70 23.46
N GLY A 65 2.81 0.96 24.48
CA GLY A 65 3.39 1.58 25.68
C GLY A 65 4.65 2.40 25.42
N ILE A 66 5.41 2.12 24.37
CA ILE A 66 6.58 2.91 23.95
C ILE A 66 6.08 4.23 23.34
N ALA A 67 5.13 4.17 22.42
CA ALA A 67 4.53 5.34 21.79
C ALA A 67 3.88 6.26 22.84
N VAL A 68 3.07 5.71 23.75
CA VAL A 68 2.42 6.48 24.83
C VAL A 68 3.45 7.24 25.67
N ARG A 69 4.54 6.59 26.11
CA ARG A 69 5.58 7.26 26.90
C ARG A 69 6.35 8.32 26.11
N ALA A 70 6.45 8.18 24.79
CA ALA A 70 7.12 9.16 23.94
C ALA A 70 6.25 10.43 23.76
N ILE A 71 4.93 10.27 23.56
CA ILE A 71 4.02 11.39 23.28
C ILE A 71 3.47 12.05 24.56
N ALA A 72 3.40 11.34 25.69
CA ALA A 72 2.74 11.83 26.91
C ALA A 72 3.14 13.26 27.34
N PRO A 73 4.42 13.68 27.30
CA PRO A 73 4.81 15.05 27.65
C PRO A 73 4.45 16.10 26.59
N LEU A 74 3.99 15.70 25.41
CA LEU A 74 3.71 16.58 24.27
C LEU A 74 2.22 16.81 24.04
N VAL A 75 1.37 15.94 24.57
CA VAL A 75 -0.08 15.99 24.39
C VAL A 75 -0.67 17.22 25.07
N THR A 76 -1.39 18.03 24.29
CA THR A 76 -1.99 19.29 24.76
C THR A 76 -3.47 19.42 24.43
N SER A 77 -3.85 19.22 23.17
CA SER A 77 -5.20 19.45 22.69
C SER A 77 -5.53 18.55 21.49
N LYS A 78 -6.74 17.97 21.49
CA LYS A 78 -7.22 17.17 20.37
C LYS A 78 -7.36 17.94 19.05
N TYR A 79 -7.26 19.25 19.07
CA TYR A 79 -7.36 20.11 17.89
C TYR A 79 -5.99 20.48 17.30
N ASP A 80 -4.95 20.50 18.14
CA ASP A 80 -3.62 20.94 17.77
C ASP A 80 -2.61 19.80 17.71
N ASP A 81 -2.87 18.71 18.43
CA ASP A 81 -2.00 17.53 18.44
C ASP A 81 -2.10 16.75 17.12
N PRO A 82 -0.98 16.26 16.57
CA PRO A 82 -1.00 15.46 15.35
C PRO A 82 -1.79 14.16 15.52
N ALA A 83 -2.24 13.61 14.41
CA ALA A 83 -2.79 12.26 14.35
C ALA A 83 -1.74 11.24 14.81
N VAL A 84 -2.02 10.42 15.82
CA VAL A 84 -1.10 9.37 16.26
C VAL A 84 -1.71 8.00 16.04
N VAL A 85 -0.99 7.18 15.27
CA VAL A 85 -1.33 5.79 15.00
C VAL A 85 -0.22 4.88 15.49
N VAL A 86 -0.57 3.72 16.03
CA VAL A 86 0.39 2.72 16.50
C VAL A 86 0.10 1.38 15.87
N THR A 87 1.13 0.70 15.39
CA THR A 87 1.06 -0.70 14.96
C THR A 87 2.22 -1.51 15.54
N ALA A 88 1.99 -2.77 15.82
CA ALA A 88 3.07 -3.69 16.20
C ALA A 88 3.93 -4.07 14.98
N ASP A 89 5.10 -4.64 15.21
CA ASP A 89 6.07 -5.04 14.17
C ASP A 89 5.51 -6.03 13.14
N ASN A 90 4.50 -6.82 13.52
CA ASN A 90 3.82 -7.78 12.65
C ASN A 90 2.65 -7.14 11.86
N GLY A 91 2.31 -5.89 12.14
CA GLY A 91 1.24 -5.18 11.46
C GLY A 91 -0.19 -5.69 11.73
N ALA A 92 -0.39 -6.62 12.69
CA ALA A 92 -1.68 -7.29 12.91
C ALA A 92 -2.80 -6.30 13.31
N TYR A 93 -2.47 -5.34 14.18
CA TYR A 93 -3.41 -4.33 14.66
C TYR A 93 -2.86 -2.93 14.40
N VAL A 94 -3.72 -2.01 13.99
CA VAL A 94 -3.41 -0.61 13.75
C VAL A 94 -4.33 0.25 14.59
N ILE A 95 -3.79 0.88 15.60
CA ILE A 95 -4.53 1.57 16.65
C ILE A 95 -4.55 3.07 16.38
N SER A 96 -5.73 3.68 16.24
CA SER A 96 -5.92 5.11 16.31
C SER A 96 -5.74 5.55 17.77
N LEU A 97 -4.55 6.07 18.11
CA LEU A 97 -4.16 6.29 19.49
C LEU A 97 -4.53 7.69 20.00
N LEU A 98 -4.33 8.73 19.19
CA LEU A 98 -4.57 10.12 19.56
C LEU A 98 -5.12 10.92 18.38
N SER A 99 -5.94 11.95 18.65
CA SER A 99 -6.54 12.87 17.67
C SER A 99 -7.37 12.14 16.59
N GLY A 100 -8.19 11.17 17.01
CA GLY A 100 -8.92 10.25 16.15
C GLY A 100 -9.79 10.92 15.10
N HIS A 101 -10.78 11.72 15.55
CA HIS A 101 -11.74 12.40 14.66
C HIS A 101 -11.17 13.72 14.13
N GLU A 102 -10.85 14.64 15.01
CA GLU A 102 -10.44 16.00 14.66
C GLU A 102 -9.08 16.04 13.94
N GLY A 103 -8.10 15.27 14.40
CA GLY A 103 -6.77 15.20 13.80
C GLY A 103 -6.63 14.18 12.67
N GLY A 104 -7.64 13.33 12.43
CA GLY A 104 -7.64 12.37 11.32
C GLY A 104 -6.95 11.04 11.60
N ALA A 105 -6.61 10.71 12.87
CA ALA A 105 -5.94 9.45 13.19
C ALA A 105 -6.80 8.20 12.88
N ASN A 106 -8.13 8.32 12.89
CA ASN A 106 -9.02 7.23 12.49
C ASN A 106 -8.82 6.87 11.00
N ASN A 107 -8.81 7.87 10.14
CA ASN A 107 -8.58 7.66 8.70
C ASN A 107 -7.17 7.14 8.44
N LEU A 108 -6.16 7.73 9.11
CA LEU A 108 -4.77 7.28 9.00
C LEU A 108 -4.63 5.82 9.46
N ALA A 109 -5.30 5.41 10.54
CA ALA A 109 -5.28 4.03 11.00
C ALA A 109 -5.91 3.06 9.99
N MET A 110 -7.03 3.44 9.37
CA MET A 110 -7.65 2.66 8.31
C MET A 110 -6.75 2.52 7.09
N GLU A 111 -6.10 3.60 6.66
CA GLU A 111 -5.18 3.62 5.52
C GLU A 111 -3.95 2.75 5.79
N VAL A 112 -3.32 2.89 6.97
CA VAL A 112 -2.19 2.05 7.38
C VAL A 112 -2.61 0.58 7.44
N ALA A 113 -3.74 0.26 8.07
CA ALA A 113 -4.26 -1.10 8.14
C ALA A 113 -4.50 -1.71 6.75
N ALA A 114 -5.08 -0.95 5.82
CA ALA A 114 -5.27 -1.37 4.44
C ALA A 114 -3.94 -1.69 3.73
N CYS A 115 -2.87 -0.91 4.00
CA CYS A 115 -1.55 -1.15 3.42
C CYS A 115 -0.91 -2.46 3.84
N ILE A 116 -1.09 -2.86 5.10
CA ILE A 116 -0.40 -4.00 5.71
C ILE A 116 -1.31 -5.20 5.96
N ASN A 117 -2.56 -5.12 5.51
CA ASN A 117 -3.61 -6.11 5.78
C ASN A 117 -3.84 -6.33 7.29
N GLY A 118 -3.73 -5.24 8.07
CA GLY A 118 -3.94 -5.23 9.50
C GLY A 118 -5.40 -4.92 9.87
N ILE A 119 -5.73 -5.09 11.14
CA ILE A 119 -7.05 -4.78 11.70
C ILE A 119 -6.99 -3.38 12.33
N PRO A 120 -7.76 -2.38 11.84
CA PRO A 120 -7.82 -1.08 12.47
C PRO A 120 -8.60 -1.15 13.78
N VAL A 121 -8.07 -0.50 14.81
CA VAL A 121 -8.70 -0.38 16.12
C VAL A 121 -9.08 1.08 16.33
N ILE A 122 -10.36 1.38 16.12
CA ILE A 122 -10.94 2.70 16.27
C ILE A 122 -11.94 2.67 17.40
N THR A 123 -11.73 3.52 18.41
CA THR A 123 -12.55 3.55 19.61
C THR A 123 -13.50 4.74 19.68
N THR A 124 -13.45 5.66 18.70
CA THR A 124 -14.34 6.81 18.61
C THR A 124 -15.75 6.35 18.24
N ALA A 125 -16.72 6.53 19.10
CA ALA A 125 -18.08 5.97 18.95
C ALA A 125 -18.80 6.40 17.66
N SER A 126 -18.52 7.59 17.13
CA SER A 126 -19.12 8.12 15.90
C SER A 126 -18.52 7.54 14.62
N GLU A 127 -17.33 6.95 14.67
CA GLU A 127 -16.57 6.48 13.51
C GLU A 127 -16.06 5.04 13.64
N ALA A 128 -16.47 4.36 14.72
CA ALA A 128 -16.14 2.95 14.91
C ALA A 128 -16.77 2.12 13.79
N SER A 129 -16.10 2.10 12.63
CA SER A 129 -16.47 1.23 11.52
C SER A 129 -15.71 -0.09 11.70
N PRO A 130 -16.40 -1.24 11.67
CA PRO A 130 -15.76 -2.54 11.87
C PRO A 130 -14.91 -3.00 10.67
N HIS A 131 -14.79 -2.20 9.60
CA HIS A 131 -14.19 -2.69 8.36
C HIS A 131 -13.03 -1.81 7.89
N PRO A 132 -11.80 -2.38 7.81
CA PRO A 132 -10.68 -1.71 7.14
C PRO A 132 -11.01 -1.48 5.66
N MET A 133 -10.43 -0.44 5.05
CA MET A 133 -10.44 -0.32 3.60
C MET A 133 -9.76 -1.56 3.01
N PRO A 134 -10.47 -2.40 2.25
CA PRO A 134 -9.89 -3.65 1.79
C PRO A 134 -8.78 -3.38 0.76
N ARG A 135 -7.65 -4.05 0.93
CA ARG A 135 -6.65 -4.17 -0.14
C ARG A 135 -7.19 -5.18 -1.17
N ASN A 136 -7.95 -4.70 -2.10
CA ASN A 136 -8.67 -5.53 -3.06
C ASN A 136 -8.48 -5.11 -4.52
N LEU A 137 -7.59 -4.16 -4.80
CA LEU A 137 -7.29 -3.75 -6.16
C LEU A 137 -6.13 -4.57 -6.72
N ILE A 138 -6.31 -5.10 -7.91
CA ILE A 138 -5.30 -5.76 -8.71
C ILE A 138 -4.99 -4.87 -9.90
N ALA A 139 -3.74 -4.41 -10.02
CA ALA A 139 -3.29 -3.64 -11.16
C ALA A 139 -2.62 -4.56 -12.18
N GLY A 140 -3.25 -4.79 -13.30
CA GLY A 140 -2.63 -5.44 -14.44
C GLY A 140 -1.76 -4.43 -15.21
N ILE A 141 -0.49 -4.74 -15.39
CA ILE A 141 0.49 -3.84 -16.03
C ILE A 141 1.11 -4.51 -17.24
N GLY A 142 1.07 -3.81 -18.38
CA GLY A 142 1.85 -4.11 -19.55
C GLY A 142 2.80 -2.95 -19.86
N CYS A 143 4.07 -3.25 -20.12
CA CYS A 143 5.07 -2.24 -20.42
C CYS A 143 6.12 -2.77 -21.41
N ARG A 144 6.87 -1.86 -22.05
CA ARG A 144 8.07 -2.21 -22.80
C ARG A 144 9.18 -2.67 -21.86
N ARG A 145 10.22 -3.33 -22.39
CA ARG A 145 11.40 -3.67 -21.58
C ARG A 145 12.15 -2.40 -21.17
N GLY A 146 12.71 -2.43 -19.96
CA GLY A 146 13.55 -1.35 -19.43
C GLY A 146 12.79 -0.13 -18.93
N VAL A 147 11.49 -0.21 -18.72
CA VAL A 147 10.72 0.87 -18.07
C VAL A 147 11.07 0.91 -16.58
N SER A 148 11.42 2.08 -16.04
CA SER A 148 11.80 2.24 -14.63
C SER A 148 10.61 2.05 -13.67
N ALA A 149 10.90 1.63 -12.47
CA ALA A 149 9.90 1.52 -11.40
C ALA A 149 9.22 2.87 -11.11
N THR A 150 9.95 3.97 -11.19
CA THR A 150 9.43 5.33 -11.02
C THR A 150 8.36 5.64 -12.08
N ALA A 151 8.64 5.40 -13.36
CA ALA A 151 7.68 5.65 -14.44
C ALA A 151 6.43 4.77 -14.32
N LEU A 152 6.61 3.50 -13.95
CA LEU A 152 5.49 2.58 -13.69
C LEU A 152 4.64 3.06 -12.52
N ARG A 153 5.26 3.52 -11.43
CA ARG A 153 4.59 4.05 -10.26
C ARG A 153 3.80 5.31 -10.58
N GLU A 154 4.42 6.29 -11.21
CA GLU A 154 3.75 7.54 -11.58
C GLU A 154 2.55 7.29 -12.49
N THR A 155 2.67 6.35 -13.45
CA THR A 155 1.57 5.99 -14.32
C THR A 155 0.45 5.30 -13.55
N LEU A 156 0.78 4.39 -12.62
CA LEU A 156 -0.20 3.72 -11.77
C LEU A 156 -0.94 4.72 -10.88
N GLU A 157 -0.23 5.64 -10.25
CA GLU A 157 -0.82 6.69 -9.40
C GLU A 157 -1.77 7.58 -10.22
N LYS A 158 -1.36 8.06 -11.41
CA LYS A 158 -2.23 8.84 -12.31
C LYS A 158 -3.50 8.10 -12.69
N VAL A 159 -3.40 6.80 -13.01
CA VAL A 159 -4.56 5.97 -13.35
C VAL A 159 -5.50 5.82 -12.16
N LEU A 160 -4.95 5.55 -10.98
CA LEU A 160 -5.77 5.38 -9.78
C LEU A 160 -6.44 6.70 -9.36
N ASP A 161 -5.70 7.79 -9.30
CA ASP A 161 -6.21 9.12 -8.91
C ASP A 161 -7.28 9.62 -9.88
N GLY A 162 -7.04 9.45 -11.18
CA GLY A 162 -8.02 9.81 -12.22
C GLY A 162 -9.34 9.05 -12.10
N ASN A 163 -9.34 7.88 -11.45
CA ASN A 163 -10.52 7.07 -11.18
C ASN A 163 -10.98 7.12 -9.70
N ARG A 164 -10.44 8.05 -8.90
CA ARG A 164 -10.74 8.22 -7.46
C ARG A 164 -10.47 6.96 -6.63
N LEU A 165 -9.44 6.23 -7.00
CA LEU A 165 -8.98 5.01 -6.32
C LEU A 165 -7.71 5.31 -5.55
N SER A 166 -7.60 4.77 -4.33
CA SER A 166 -6.38 4.91 -3.53
C SER A 166 -5.38 3.82 -3.86
N LEU A 167 -4.10 4.20 -4.05
CA LEU A 167 -2.98 3.27 -4.16
C LEU A 167 -2.88 2.34 -2.92
N LEU A 168 -3.37 2.80 -1.77
CA LEU A 168 -3.39 2.02 -0.53
C LEU A 168 -4.26 0.76 -0.62
N ARG A 169 -5.23 0.75 -1.53
CA ARG A 169 -6.07 -0.42 -1.82
C ARG A 169 -5.39 -1.45 -2.73
N LEU A 170 -4.19 -1.15 -3.26
CA LEU A 170 -3.48 -2.08 -4.14
C LEU A 170 -3.07 -3.34 -3.37
N ARG A 171 -3.60 -4.49 -3.78
CA ARG A 171 -3.31 -5.81 -3.24
C ARG A 171 -2.11 -6.45 -3.93
N SER A 172 -2.12 -6.43 -5.26
CA SER A 172 -1.07 -7.04 -6.09
C SER A 172 -0.95 -6.37 -7.45
N ILE A 173 0.19 -6.58 -8.08
CA ILE A 173 0.45 -6.24 -9.47
C ILE A 173 0.39 -7.54 -10.28
N ALA A 174 -0.19 -7.49 -11.48
CA ALA A 174 -0.31 -8.65 -12.35
C ALA A 174 0.26 -8.35 -13.73
N SER A 175 0.95 -9.31 -14.34
CA SER A 175 1.53 -9.16 -15.67
C SER A 175 1.68 -10.54 -16.34
N ILE A 176 2.30 -10.56 -17.53
CA ILE A 176 2.66 -11.77 -18.25
C ILE A 176 4.03 -12.30 -17.78
N ASP A 177 4.22 -13.61 -17.80
CA ASP A 177 5.40 -14.33 -17.30
C ASP A 177 6.71 -14.01 -18.04
N ILE A 178 6.66 -13.58 -19.31
CA ILE A 178 7.84 -13.08 -20.04
C ILE A 178 8.45 -11.82 -19.39
N LYS A 179 7.78 -11.23 -18.42
CA LYS A 179 8.21 -10.07 -17.63
C LYS A 179 8.79 -10.44 -16.25
N LYS A 180 9.02 -11.73 -15.99
CA LYS A 180 9.55 -12.22 -14.70
C LYS A 180 10.89 -11.58 -14.31
N ASP A 181 11.70 -11.18 -15.29
CA ASP A 181 13.02 -10.59 -15.12
C ASP A 181 13.01 -9.07 -15.42
N GLU A 182 11.85 -8.41 -15.44
CA GLU A 182 11.74 -6.98 -15.71
C GLU A 182 12.05 -6.17 -14.44
N PRO A 183 13.24 -5.51 -14.35
CA PRO A 183 13.69 -4.88 -13.11
C PRO A 183 12.70 -3.86 -12.56
N GLY A 184 12.11 -3.03 -13.44
CA GLY A 184 11.18 -2.00 -13.01
C GLY A 184 9.89 -2.55 -12.41
N LEU A 185 9.37 -3.69 -12.87
CA LEU A 185 8.19 -4.34 -12.27
C LEU A 185 8.52 -4.98 -10.93
N LEU A 186 9.68 -5.62 -10.82
CA LEU A 186 10.14 -6.24 -9.58
C LEU A 186 10.37 -5.19 -8.49
N GLU A 187 11.07 -4.11 -8.81
CA GLU A 187 11.32 -2.99 -7.92
C GLU A 187 10.01 -2.28 -7.52
N LEU A 188 9.07 -2.08 -8.45
CA LEU A 188 7.76 -1.52 -8.15
C LEU A 188 7.00 -2.40 -7.15
N ALA A 189 6.97 -3.72 -7.38
CA ALA A 189 6.29 -4.68 -6.52
C ALA A 189 6.88 -4.70 -5.11
N GLU A 190 8.22 -4.69 -5.00
CA GLU A 190 8.92 -4.62 -3.72
C GLU A 190 8.64 -3.30 -3.00
N THR A 191 8.79 -2.18 -3.69
CA THR A 191 8.61 -0.83 -3.14
C THR A 191 7.19 -0.61 -2.60
N LEU A 192 6.18 -1.13 -3.30
CA LEU A 192 4.78 -1.02 -2.89
C LEU A 192 4.34 -2.11 -1.90
N GLY A 193 5.20 -3.10 -1.61
CA GLY A 193 4.81 -4.27 -0.82
C GLY A 193 3.58 -4.96 -1.42
N ALA A 194 3.51 -5.03 -2.76
CA ALA A 194 2.43 -5.63 -3.52
C ALA A 194 3.01 -6.79 -4.37
N PRO A 195 2.67 -8.06 -4.08
CA PRO A 195 3.23 -9.18 -4.82
C PRO A 195 2.96 -9.08 -6.32
N LEU A 196 3.97 -9.46 -7.12
CA LEU A 196 3.87 -9.56 -8.57
C LEU A 196 3.34 -10.94 -8.95
N LEU A 197 2.16 -10.97 -9.55
CA LEU A 197 1.50 -12.16 -10.09
C LEU A 197 1.83 -12.25 -11.58
N LEU A 198 2.35 -13.39 -12.02
CA LEU A 198 2.75 -13.62 -13.40
C LEU A 198 1.97 -14.78 -14.01
N TYR A 199 1.43 -14.57 -15.19
CA TYR A 199 0.59 -15.51 -15.91
C TYR A 199 1.15 -15.79 -17.30
N SER A 200 1.04 -17.02 -17.78
CA SER A 200 1.41 -17.39 -19.14
C SER A 200 0.44 -16.79 -20.17
N ALA A 201 0.87 -16.71 -21.43
CA ALA A 201 0.00 -16.28 -22.52
C ALA A 201 -1.24 -17.19 -22.66
N GLU A 202 -1.10 -18.48 -22.37
CA GLU A 202 -2.20 -19.45 -22.41
C GLU A 202 -3.25 -19.15 -21.33
N GLU A 203 -2.81 -18.93 -20.10
CA GLU A 203 -3.70 -18.53 -18.99
C GLU A 203 -4.42 -17.23 -19.28
N LEU A 204 -3.69 -16.22 -19.82
CA LEU A 204 -4.27 -14.93 -20.19
C LEU A 204 -5.34 -15.09 -21.30
N ASN A 205 -5.07 -15.90 -22.31
CA ASN A 205 -6.02 -16.13 -23.41
C ASN A 205 -7.25 -16.96 -22.99
N ALA A 206 -7.15 -17.75 -21.93
CA ALA A 206 -8.26 -18.51 -21.37
C ALA A 206 -9.26 -17.65 -20.58
N VAL A 207 -8.91 -16.39 -20.24
CA VAL A 207 -9.81 -15.48 -19.50
C VAL A 207 -11.03 -15.15 -20.35
N PRO A 208 -12.26 -15.47 -19.89
CA PRO A 208 -13.48 -15.14 -20.63
C PRO A 208 -13.77 -13.64 -20.51
N GLY A 209 -14.34 -13.07 -21.58
CA GLY A 209 -14.75 -11.68 -21.63
C GLY A 209 -14.33 -10.96 -22.90
N GLU A 210 -14.85 -9.76 -23.07
CA GLU A 210 -14.47 -8.85 -24.17
C GLU A 210 -13.37 -7.91 -23.67
N PHE A 211 -12.22 -7.92 -24.32
CA PHE A 211 -11.07 -7.10 -23.99
C PHE A 211 -10.61 -6.28 -25.19
N SER A 212 -9.92 -5.18 -24.95
CA SER A 212 -9.36 -4.38 -26.02
C SER A 212 -8.27 -5.16 -26.76
N ILE A 213 -8.37 -5.25 -28.08
CA ILE A 213 -7.46 -6.02 -28.94
C ILE A 213 -6.28 -5.15 -29.38
N SER A 214 -5.05 -5.69 -29.28
CA SER A 214 -3.83 -5.10 -29.82
C SER A 214 -3.06 -6.15 -30.62
N ALA A 215 -3.01 -5.99 -31.95
CA ALA A 215 -2.25 -6.88 -32.83
C ALA A 215 -0.75 -6.87 -32.47
N PHE A 216 -0.19 -5.70 -32.19
CA PHE A 216 1.22 -5.56 -31.79
C PHE A 216 1.54 -6.35 -30.51
N VAL A 217 0.65 -6.27 -29.50
CA VAL A 217 0.84 -7.01 -28.24
C VAL A 217 0.75 -8.51 -28.49
N ARG A 218 -0.19 -8.94 -29.34
CA ARG A 218 -0.34 -10.36 -29.71
C ARG A 218 0.92 -10.92 -30.38
N ASP A 219 1.51 -10.19 -31.31
CA ASP A 219 2.71 -10.64 -32.02
C ASP A 219 3.92 -10.79 -31.08
N VAL A 220 4.01 -9.97 -30.04
CA VAL A 220 5.13 -9.99 -29.09
C VAL A 220 4.92 -10.94 -27.93
N THR A 221 3.69 -11.08 -27.44
CA THR A 221 3.39 -11.76 -26.17
C THR A 221 2.55 -13.03 -26.31
N GLY A 222 1.99 -13.28 -27.50
CA GLY A 222 1.04 -14.38 -27.71
C GLY A 222 -0.38 -14.13 -27.18
N THR A 223 -0.63 -12.95 -26.62
CA THR A 223 -1.97 -12.52 -26.16
C THR A 223 -2.27 -11.10 -26.65
N ASP A 224 -3.51 -10.79 -26.93
CA ASP A 224 -3.93 -9.48 -27.44
C ASP A 224 -4.07 -8.40 -26.35
N ASN A 225 -4.13 -8.81 -25.09
CA ASN A 225 -4.30 -7.92 -23.97
C ASN A 225 -3.70 -8.49 -22.69
N VAL A 226 -2.56 -7.96 -22.27
CA VAL A 226 -1.89 -8.39 -21.03
C VAL A 226 -2.55 -7.78 -19.80
N CYS A 227 -2.72 -6.43 -19.76
CA CYS A 227 -3.06 -5.75 -18.51
C CYS A 227 -4.48 -6.10 -18.00
N GLU A 228 -5.50 -6.09 -18.85
CA GLU A 228 -6.86 -6.41 -18.39
C GLU A 228 -6.97 -7.89 -17.99
N ARG A 229 -6.47 -8.81 -18.84
CA ARG A 229 -6.55 -10.25 -18.58
C ARG A 229 -5.77 -10.64 -17.31
N ALA A 230 -4.57 -10.08 -17.09
CA ALA A 230 -3.79 -10.32 -15.90
C ALA A 230 -4.48 -9.77 -14.64
N ALA A 231 -5.08 -8.57 -14.72
CA ALA A 231 -5.84 -8.01 -13.62
C ALA A 231 -7.05 -8.89 -13.23
N VAL A 232 -7.78 -9.41 -14.23
CA VAL A 232 -8.92 -10.32 -14.01
C VAL A 232 -8.47 -11.62 -13.36
N LEU A 233 -7.41 -12.26 -13.85
CA LEU A 233 -6.87 -13.49 -13.24
C LEU A 233 -6.45 -13.25 -11.79
N GLY A 234 -5.74 -12.16 -11.53
CA GLY A 234 -5.31 -11.80 -10.18
C GLY A 234 -6.46 -11.52 -9.21
N ALA A 235 -7.57 -11.00 -9.72
CA ALA A 235 -8.78 -10.76 -8.94
C ALA A 235 -9.61 -12.03 -8.67
N GLY A 236 -9.44 -13.07 -9.51
CA GLY A 236 -10.16 -14.34 -9.42
C GLY A 236 -11.57 -14.28 -10.02
N SER A 237 -12.32 -15.39 -9.90
CA SER A 237 -13.59 -15.60 -10.60
C SER A 237 -14.71 -14.58 -10.30
N LYS A 238 -14.66 -13.93 -9.14
CA LYS A 238 -15.61 -12.87 -8.74
C LYS A 238 -15.05 -11.47 -8.97
N GLY A 239 -13.86 -11.36 -9.58
CA GLY A 239 -13.21 -10.08 -9.86
C GLY A 239 -13.98 -9.25 -10.88
N ARG A 240 -13.98 -7.92 -10.70
CA ARG A 240 -14.64 -6.97 -11.59
C ARG A 240 -13.64 -5.95 -12.13
N VAL A 241 -13.59 -5.74 -13.44
CA VAL A 241 -12.84 -4.64 -14.04
C VAL A 241 -13.52 -3.32 -13.64
N ILE A 242 -12.79 -2.47 -12.93
CA ILE A 242 -13.27 -1.15 -12.51
C ILE A 242 -12.56 -0.02 -13.25
N VAL A 243 -11.35 -0.26 -13.76
CA VAL A 243 -10.66 0.62 -14.69
C VAL A 243 -10.26 -0.20 -15.91
N PRO A 244 -10.90 0.01 -17.07
CA PRO A 244 -10.48 -0.59 -18.33
C PRO A 244 -9.07 -0.12 -18.70
N LYS A 245 -8.43 -0.81 -19.63
CA LYS A 245 -7.08 -0.50 -20.12
C LYS A 245 -6.91 0.98 -20.44
N GLN A 246 -5.97 1.61 -19.75
CA GLN A 246 -5.46 2.93 -20.04
C GLN A 246 -4.02 2.83 -20.54
N ILE A 247 -3.64 3.73 -21.44
CA ILE A 247 -2.32 3.73 -22.10
C ILE A 247 -1.69 5.11 -21.86
N MET A 248 -0.51 5.12 -21.25
CA MET A 248 0.30 6.32 -21.02
C MET A 248 1.77 6.00 -21.26
N ASP A 249 2.44 6.71 -22.14
CA ASP A 249 3.89 6.61 -22.42
C ASP A 249 4.40 5.18 -22.71
N GLY A 250 3.55 4.34 -23.34
CA GLY A 250 3.86 2.95 -23.64
C GLY A 250 3.72 1.98 -22.47
N ILE A 251 3.15 2.44 -21.36
CA ILE A 251 2.69 1.63 -20.24
C ILE A 251 1.17 1.46 -20.36
N THR A 252 0.69 0.25 -20.14
CA THR A 252 -0.75 -0.06 -20.13
C THR A 252 -1.14 -0.54 -18.76
N ILE A 253 -2.21 0.03 -18.20
CA ILE A 253 -2.72 -0.33 -16.88
C ILE A 253 -4.22 -0.58 -16.97
N ALA A 254 -4.66 -1.65 -16.32
CA ALA A 254 -6.06 -1.92 -16.02
C ALA A 254 -6.19 -2.30 -14.54
N VAL A 255 -7.33 -1.99 -13.94
CA VAL A 255 -7.55 -2.28 -12.52
C VAL A 255 -8.80 -3.13 -12.35
N CYS A 256 -8.64 -4.26 -11.67
CA CYS A 256 -9.74 -5.09 -11.19
C CYS A 256 -9.92 -4.96 -9.68
N GLU A 257 -11.15 -5.01 -9.24
CA GLU A 257 -11.50 -5.15 -7.85
C GLU A 257 -11.79 -6.63 -7.53
N LYS A 258 -11.05 -7.21 -6.59
CA LYS A 258 -11.32 -8.53 -6.04
C LYS A 258 -12.48 -8.42 -5.05
N VAL A 259 -13.52 -9.23 -5.22
CA VAL A 259 -14.56 -9.38 -4.20
C VAL A 259 -13.98 -10.22 -3.06
N ILE A 260 -13.91 -9.62 -1.88
CA ILE A 260 -13.50 -10.32 -0.66
C ILE A 260 -14.76 -10.89 -0.02
N ASP A 261 -14.93 -12.21 -0.09
CA ASP A 261 -16.00 -12.87 0.67
C ASP A 261 -15.64 -12.80 2.16
N ARG A 262 -16.60 -12.46 3.00
CA ARG A 262 -16.43 -12.33 4.46
C ARG A 262 -16.03 -13.63 5.16
N ASP A 263 -16.08 -14.76 4.45
CA ASP A 263 -15.78 -16.09 4.97
C ASP A 263 -14.34 -16.56 4.68
N GLU A 264 -13.52 -15.74 3.97
CA GLU A 264 -12.08 -16.00 3.74
C GLU A 264 -11.17 -15.36 4.82
N GLU A 265 -11.64 -15.24 6.06
CA GLU A 265 -10.72 -14.97 7.16
C GLU A 265 -9.79 -16.18 7.34
N PRO A 266 -8.46 -15.97 7.42
CA PRO A 266 -7.55 -17.07 7.72
C PRO A 266 -7.98 -17.65 9.08
N LYS A 267 -8.41 -18.89 9.11
CA LYS A 267 -8.53 -19.64 10.35
C LYS A 267 -7.13 -19.70 10.93
N ASN A 268 -6.89 -18.94 11.98
CA ASN A 268 -5.70 -19.08 12.79
C ASN A 268 -5.80 -20.42 13.50
N ASP A 269 -5.04 -21.40 13.00
CA ASP A 269 -4.66 -22.59 13.76
C ASP A 269 -3.47 -22.25 14.67
#